data_2fb473e9a6c8a1fcc81d81443ecb9830
#
_entry.id   2fb473e9a6c8a1fcc81d81443ecb9830
#
_cell.length_a   1.000
_cell.length_b   1.000
_cell.length_c   1.000
_cell.angle_alpha   90.00
_cell.angle_beta   90.00
_cell.angle_gamma   90.00
#
_symmetry.space_group_name_H-M   'P 1'
#
loop_
_entity.id
_entity.type
_entity.pdbx_description
1 polymer ?
#
loop_
_entity_poly.entity_id
_entity_poly.type
_entity_poly.pdbx_seq_one_letter_code
_entity_poly.pdbx_strand_id
1 'polypeptide(L)'
;MTDPLPIVPFTRPARATVRLPGSKSITNRAMLLAALSGGSTTLQGALFSEDTAIMAEALRRLGFAVTEDEARATIRVDGSGGAIRAASAELFVGLAGTAARFLTAFCCLAPRGRFALDGVEQMRRRPMKSLLDALEALGASIQSSGGFFPLVIDARGLRGGEVSLDATESSQLLSALLMVAPLASGPVSIRLTDPGYRREYVTMTLRMMEQFGQPPARISADGLLVQPPHGTPYRGAGALYPVEPDASAASYFLALPVVTRGTIELPGLSGPSLQGDAAFADRLARVGARVSTTPAGTTCSFDRGAARAQALRDDFHAISDTFLTLAAVAPLLEGETHISGIAHTRKQETDRVSAMVAELRRLGQDVHEEPDAITIRPRPLRADVAIETYGDHRFAMSFGILGCHDLRGDGTPWLAIRHPKVCAKTFPGFFTALEQARLDSTASS
;
A
#
# COMPACT_ATOMS: atom_id res chain seq x y z
N MET A 1 -19.05 15.16 3.98
CA MET A 1 -18.99 14.43 2.70
C MET A 1 -20.28 13.63 2.59
N THR A 2 -21.04 13.80 1.51
CA THR A 2 -22.29 13.06 1.25
C THR A 2 -22.01 11.58 0.96
N ASP A 3 -23.01 10.71 1.19
CA ASP A 3 -22.92 9.30 0.85
C ASP A 3 -24.24 8.87 0.15
N PRO A 4 -24.21 8.45 -1.12
CA PRO A 4 -23.07 8.42 -2.00
C PRO A 4 -22.53 9.82 -2.36
N LEU A 5 -21.22 9.92 -2.65
CA LEU A 5 -20.55 11.14 -3.07
C LEU A 5 -20.61 11.26 -4.61
N PRO A 6 -21.33 12.25 -5.18
CA PRO A 6 -21.26 12.50 -6.60
C PRO A 6 -19.87 13.02 -6.99
N ILE A 7 -19.31 12.51 -8.08
CA ILE A 7 -18.03 13.00 -8.61
C ILE A 7 -18.31 14.05 -9.67
N VAL A 8 -17.81 15.26 -9.45
CA VAL A 8 -17.95 16.37 -10.42
C VAL A 8 -16.92 16.20 -11.53
N PRO A 9 -17.33 16.10 -12.80
CA PRO A 9 -16.41 15.92 -13.93
C PRO A 9 -15.55 17.17 -14.19
N PHE A 10 -14.45 16.96 -14.90
CA PHE A 10 -13.62 18.04 -15.43
C PHE A 10 -14.19 18.47 -16.79
N THR A 11 -14.73 19.67 -16.90
CA THR A 11 -15.19 20.25 -18.17
C THR A 11 -14.06 20.81 -19.02
N ARG A 12 -12.85 20.89 -18.46
CA ARG A 12 -11.61 21.31 -19.12
C ARG A 12 -10.51 20.29 -18.84
N PRO A 13 -9.45 20.25 -19.66
CA PRO A 13 -8.26 19.43 -19.37
C PRO A 13 -7.70 19.73 -17.98
N ALA A 14 -7.37 18.69 -17.22
CA ALA A 14 -6.73 18.89 -15.92
C ALA A 14 -5.41 19.66 -16.07
N ARG A 15 -5.21 20.66 -15.20
CA ARG A 15 -3.95 21.38 -15.03
C ARG A 15 -3.78 21.70 -13.57
N ALA A 16 -3.05 20.85 -12.87
CA ALA A 16 -2.86 21.02 -11.44
C ALA A 16 -1.55 20.39 -10.95
N THR A 17 -1.08 20.92 -9.84
CA THR A 17 -0.01 20.33 -9.04
C THR A 17 -0.64 19.69 -7.82
N VAL A 18 -0.46 18.36 -7.66
CA VAL A 18 -1.04 17.62 -6.55
C VAL A 18 0.05 17.13 -5.62
N ARG A 19 -0.02 17.53 -4.34
CA ARG A 19 0.87 17.01 -3.30
C ARG A 19 0.30 15.72 -2.74
N LEU A 20 1.06 14.64 -2.89
CA LEU A 20 0.68 13.33 -2.39
C LEU A 20 0.99 13.20 -0.90
N PRO A 21 0.24 12.39 -0.15
CA PRO A 21 0.63 11.99 1.19
C PRO A 21 1.88 11.10 1.15
N GLY A 22 2.54 10.95 2.29
CA GLY A 22 3.64 10.02 2.44
C GLY A 22 3.20 8.56 2.22
N SER A 23 4.16 7.71 1.83
CA SER A 23 3.89 6.29 1.61
C SER A 23 3.48 5.59 2.91
N LYS A 24 2.31 4.94 2.89
CA LYS A 24 1.84 4.09 3.99
C LYS A 24 2.83 2.96 4.29
N SER A 25 3.30 2.31 3.25
CA SER A 25 4.20 1.16 3.36
C SER A 25 5.55 1.53 3.96
N ILE A 26 6.07 2.71 3.61
CA ILE A 26 7.33 3.25 4.17
C ILE A 26 7.08 3.75 5.59
N THR A 27 6.02 4.52 5.84
CA THR A 27 5.73 5.08 7.18
C THR A 27 5.61 3.97 8.23
N ASN A 28 4.84 2.91 7.96
CA ASN A 28 4.70 1.80 8.92
C ASN A 28 6.02 1.05 9.16
N ARG A 29 6.81 0.79 8.10
CA ARG A 29 8.12 0.16 8.24
C ARG A 29 9.09 1.05 9.01
N ALA A 30 9.15 2.33 8.70
CA ALA A 30 10.05 3.26 9.34
C ALA A 30 9.73 3.45 10.83
N MET A 31 8.45 3.47 11.23
CA MET A 31 8.06 3.48 12.65
C MET A 31 8.56 2.24 13.37
N LEU A 32 8.38 1.04 12.79
CA LEU A 32 8.89 -0.19 13.42
C LEU A 32 10.42 -0.21 13.46
N LEU A 33 11.09 0.11 12.35
CA LEU A 33 12.56 0.14 12.28
C LEU A 33 13.15 1.16 13.26
N ALA A 34 12.47 2.31 13.46
CA ALA A 34 12.85 3.29 14.47
C ALA A 34 12.71 2.72 15.89
N ALA A 35 11.63 1.97 16.18
CA ALA A 35 11.46 1.29 17.47
C ALA A 35 12.51 0.20 17.71
N LEU A 36 12.92 -0.52 16.64
CA LEU A 36 13.99 -1.53 16.67
C LEU A 36 15.39 -0.90 16.81
N SER A 37 15.54 0.37 16.54
CA SER A 37 16.82 1.11 16.62
C SER A 37 17.08 1.67 18.02
N GLY A 38 18.33 2.03 18.28
CA GLY A 38 18.69 2.87 19.42
C GLY A 38 18.52 4.36 19.06
N GLY A 39 18.05 5.17 20.05
CA GLY A 39 17.88 6.61 19.87
C GLY A 39 16.59 7.03 19.18
N SER A 40 16.50 8.30 18.79
CA SER A 40 15.29 8.90 18.22
C SER A 40 15.40 9.04 16.71
N THR A 41 14.34 8.73 16.00
CA THR A 41 14.20 8.99 14.56
C THR A 41 12.92 9.78 14.31
N THR A 42 13.02 10.87 13.56
CA THR A 42 11.87 11.64 13.07
C THR A 42 11.62 11.32 11.61
N LEU A 43 10.47 10.75 11.30
CA LEU A 43 9.99 10.53 9.95
C LEU A 43 9.46 11.86 9.42
N GLN A 44 9.96 12.33 8.28
CA GLN A 44 9.52 13.56 7.62
C GLN A 44 8.71 13.23 6.37
N GLY A 45 7.56 13.87 6.17
CA GLY A 45 6.61 13.52 5.12
C GLY A 45 5.83 12.25 5.44
N ALA A 46 5.70 11.89 6.71
CA ALA A 46 4.97 10.70 7.15
C ALA A 46 3.49 10.76 6.77
N LEU A 47 2.90 9.61 6.51
CA LEU A 47 1.46 9.50 6.30
C LEU A 47 0.72 9.59 7.64
N PHE A 48 -0.36 10.39 7.65
CA PHE A 48 -1.36 10.42 8.71
C PHE A 48 -2.66 9.80 8.19
N SER A 49 -2.95 8.60 8.65
CA SER A 49 -4.10 7.79 8.21
C SER A 49 -4.51 6.81 9.30
N GLU A 50 -5.64 6.14 9.14
CA GLU A 50 -6.06 5.10 10.10
C GLU A 50 -5.01 4.00 10.28
N ASP A 51 -4.40 3.51 9.19
CA ASP A 51 -3.39 2.44 9.25
C ASP A 51 -2.13 2.87 10.01
N THR A 52 -1.68 4.12 9.87
CA THR A 52 -0.47 4.63 10.55
C THR A 52 -0.74 5.03 11.99
N ALA A 53 -1.93 5.54 12.29
CA ALA A 53 -2.37 5.83 13.65
C ALA A 53 -2.44 4.55 14.51
N ILE A 54 -2.92 3.44 13.93
CA ILE A 54 -2.92 2.11 14.59
C ILE A 54 -1.49 1.68 14.95
N MET A 55 -0.52 1.84 14.04
CA MET A 55 0.88 1.50 14.31
C MET A 55 1.46 2.38 15.43
N ALA A 56 1.24 3.68 15.36
CA ALA A 56 1.74 4.65 16.36
C ALA A 56 1.17 4.34 17.75
N GLU A 57 -0.15 4.10 17.85
CA GLU A 57 -0.81 3.74 19.11
C GLU A 57 -0.32 2.38 19.65
N ALA A 58 -0.14 1.39 18.79
CA ALA A 58 0.39 0.10 19.22
C ALA A 58 1.80 0.23 19.79
N LEU A 59 2.68 1.02 19.17
CA LEU A 59 4.02 1.27 19.70
C LEU A 59 3.96 1.99 21.06
N ARG A 60 3.03 2.95 21.27
CA ARG A 60 2.83 3.58 22.58
C ARG A 60 2.42 2.55 23.64
N ARG A 61 1.47 1.67 23.33
CA ARG A 61 1.04 0.58 24.23
C ARG A 61 2.15 -0.40 24.55
N LEU A 62 3.10 -0.60 23.64
CA LEU A 62 4.30 -1.41 23.84
C LEU A 62 5.39 -0.68 24.63
N GLY A 63 5.19 0.60 24.99
CA GLY A 63 6.07 1.39 25.85
C GLY A 63 7.09 2.25 25.12
N PHE A 64 6.87 2.53 23.83
CA PHE A 64 7.67 3.46 23.04
C PHE A 64 7.09 4.88 23.10
N ALA A 65 7.96 5.90 23.15
CA ALA A 65 7.52 7.27 22.97
C ALA A 65 7.33 7.56 21.48
N VAL A 66 6.10 7.89 21.07
CA VAL A 66 5.75 8.27 19.71
C VAL A 66 5.05 9.62 19.75
N THR A 67 5.65 10.61 19.09
CA THR A 67 5.10 11.97 18.98
C THR A 67 4.73 12.24 17.52
N GLU A 68 3.53 12.76 17.31
CA GLU A 68 2.95 13.05 16.00
C GLU A 68 2.72 14.55 15.84
N ASP A 69 3.10 15.12 14.70
CA ASP A 69 2.79 16.48 14.27
C ASP A 69 2.24 16.44 12.85
N GLU A 70 0.93 16.38 12.73
CA GLU A 70 0.23 16.26 11.44
C GLU A 70 0.44 17.50 10.58
N ALA A 71 0.50 18.70 11.18
CA ALA A 71 0.69 19.94 10.45
C ALA A 71 2.05 20.01 9.73
N ARG A 72 3.07 19.34 10.30
CA ARG A 72 4.41 19.22 9.71
C ARG A 72 4.62 17.91 8.98
N ALA A 73 3.63 17.03 8.98
CA ALA A 73 3.73 15.66 8.49
C ALA A 73 4.94 14.92 9.08
N THR A 74 5.12 14.99 10.41
CA THR A 74 6.24 14.32 11.10
C THR A 74 5.76 13.36 12.17
N ILE A 75 6.41 12.18 12.25
CA ILE A 75 6.24 11.20 13.33
C ILE A 75 7.63 10.92 13.91
N ARG A 76 7.81 11.20 15.21
CA ARG A 76 9.03 10.88 15.95
C ARG A 76 8.82 9.62 16.78
N VAL A 77 9.75 8.69 16.69
CA VAL A 77 9.79 7.47 17.50
C VAL A 77 11.11 7.42 18.26
N ASP A 78 11.03 7.29 19.58
CA ASP A 78 12.19 7.06 20.43
C ASP A 78 12.37 5.55 20.59
N GLY A 79 13.35 5.01 19.87
CA GLY A 79 13.65 3.58 19.83
C GLY A 79 14.44 3.10 21.06
N SER A 80 14.37 1.82 21.33
CA SER A 80 15.00 1.18 22.47
C SER A 80 15.78 -0.10 22.07
N GLY A 81 16.23 -0.20 20.81
CA GLY A 81 16.88 -1.40 20.29
C GLY A 81 15.94 -2.61 20.21
N GLY A 82 14.64 -2.37 20.04
CA GLY A 82 13.62 -3.41 20.01
C GLY A 82 13.15 -3.91 21.38
N ALA A 83 13.64 -3.32 22.48
CA ALA A 83 13.21 -3.72 23.82
C ALA A 83 11.79 -3.20 24.12
N ILE A 84 10.83 -4.11 24.13
CA ILE A 84 9.44 -3.83 24.53
C ILE A 84 9.39 -3.72 26.05
N ARG A 85 8.92 -2.56 26.56
CA ARG A 85 8.87 -2.27 28.01
C ARG A 85 7.58 -2.75 28.66
N ALA A 86 6.49 -2.85 27.91
CA ALA A 86 5.21 -3.33 28.42
C ALA A 86 5.28 -4.82 28.76
N ALA A 87 4.82 -5.20 29.96
CA ALA A 87 4.69 -6.60 30.35
C ALA A 87 3.46 -7.26 29.69
N SER A 88 2.48 -6.48 29.30
CA SER A 88 1.30 -6.92 28.54
C SER A 88 0.71 -5.75 27.74
N ALA A 89 0.08 -6.07 26.63
CA ALA A 89 -0.69 -5.09 25.84
C ALA A 89 -1.81 -5.78 25.07
N GLU A 90 -2.91 -5.06 24.88
CA GLU A 90 -3.99 -5.38 23.95
C GLU A 90 -3.87 -4.46 22.75
N LEU A 91 -3.65 -5.01 21.56
CA LEU A 91 -3.40 -4.28 20.34
C LEU A 91 -4.53 -4.53 19.34
N PHE A 92 -5.38 -3.53 19.15
CA PHE A 92 -6.41 -3.60 18.13
C PHE A 92 -5.87 -3.06 16.81
N VAL A 93 -5.73 -3.93 15.81
CA VAL A 93 -5.11 -3.61 14.52
C VAL A 93 -6.12 -3.22 13.44
N GLY A 94 -7.42 -3.15 13.76
CA GLY A 94 -8.47 -2.76 12.81
C GLY A 94 -8.40 -3.56 11.51
N LEU A 95 -8.25 -2.86 10.38
CA LEU A 95 -7.99 -3.45 9.06
C LEU A 95 -6.57 -3.15 8.54
N ALA A 96 -5.65 -2.67 9.42
CA ALA A 96 -4.29 -2.28 9.08
C ALA A 96 -3.38 -3.52 8.90
N GLY A 97 -3.43 -4.13 7.71
CA GLY A 97 -2.72 -5.39 7.42
C GLY A 97 -1.22 -5.35 7.67
N THR A 98 -0.58 -4.22 7.36
CA THR A 98 0.86 -4.03 7.59
C THR A 98 1.17 -4.01 9.09
N ALA A 99 0.45 -3.19 9.87
CA ALA A 99 0.62 -3.13 11.32
C ALA A 99 0.36 -4.50 11.97
N ALA A 100 -0.70 -5.22 11.55
CA ALA A 100 -1.05 -6.54 12.05
C ALA A 100 0.13 -7.53 12.00
N ARG A 101 0.77 -7.68 10.82
CA ARG A 101 1.88 -8.61 10.60
C ARG A 101 3.15 -8.17 11.33
N PHE A 102 3.46 -6.89 11.25
CA PHE A 102 4.67 -6.31 11.82
C PHE A 102 4.64 -6.39 13.36
N LEU A 103 3.54 -6.01 13.98
CA LEU A 103 3.37 -6.07 15.43
C LEU A 103 3.36 -7.51 15.95
N THR A 104 2.78 -8.46 15.21
CA THR A 104 2.84 -9.89 15.57
C THR A 104 4.28 -10.36 15.68
N ALA A 105 5.11 -10.14 14.66
CA ALA A 105 6.51 -10.51 14.69
C ALA A 105 7.29 -9.73 15.76
N PHE A 106 7.01 -8.44 15.92
CA PHE A 106 7.67 -7.59 16.89
C PHE A 106 7.41 -8.02 18.35
N CYS A 107 6.16 -8.33 18.69
CA CYS A 107 5.82 -8.81 20.04
C CYS A 107 6.54 -10.11 20.40
N CYS A 108 6.86 -10.97 19.42
CA CYS A 108 7.61 -12.21 19.65
C CYS A 108 9.07 -11.97 20.06
N LEU A 109 9.66 -10.79 19.80
CA LEU A 109 11.01 -10.42 20.24
C LEU A 109 11.12 -10.19 21.75
N ALA A 110 10.03 -9.81 22.42
CA ALA A 110 10.08 -9.55 23.85
C ALA A 110 10.57 -10.79 24.62
N PRO A 111 11.52 -10.64 25.56
CA PRO A 111 12.05 -11.80 26.32
C PRO A 111 11.00 -12.37 27.27
N ARG A 112 9.96 -11.61 27.58
CA ARG A 112 8.79 -12.00 28.39
C ARG A 112 7.65 -11.01 28.13
N GLY A 113 6.43 -11.44 28.32
CA GLY A 113 5.24 -10.60 28.22
C GLY A 113 4.09 -11.34 27.56
N ARG A 114 2.89 -10.78 27.69
CA ARG A 114 1.67 -11.33 27.09
C ARG A 114 1.00 -10.26 26.24
N PHE A 115 0.88 -10.54 24.95
CA PHE A 115 0.35 -9.57 23.97
C PHE A 115 -0.84 -10.19 23.24
N ALA A 116 -2.00 -9.52 23.34
CA ALA A 116 -3.21 -9.90 22.61
C ALA A 116 -3.37 -8.98 21.39
N LEU A 117 -3.56 -9.57 20.23
CA LEU A 117 -3.78 -8.83 18.98
C LEU A 117 -5.10 -9.27 18.37
N ASP A 118 -5.93 -8.29 17.95
CA ASP A 118 -7.18 -8.55 17.26
C ASP A 118 -7.52 -7.41 16.28
N GLY A 119 -8.42 -7.69 15.34
CA GLY A 119 -8.88 -6.73 14.36
C GLY A 119 -10.37 -6.89 14.05
N VAL A 120 -10.84 -6.13 13.07
CA VAL A 120 -12.21 -6.27 12.56
C VAL A 120 -12.41 -7.62 11.88
N GLU A 121 -13.66 -8.01 11.66
CA GLU A 121 -14.03 -9.31 11.05
C GLU A 121 -13.30 -9.57 9.71
N GLN A 122 -13.14 -8.56 8.87
CA GLN A 122 -12.37 -8.67 7.63
C GLN A 122 -10.88 -9.00 7.89
N MET A 123 -10.27 -8.46 8.97
CA MET A 123 -8.88 -8.77 9.34
C MET A 123 -8.74 -10.23 9.82
N ARG A 124 -9.73 -10.73 10.54
CA ARG A 124 -9.74 -12.12 11.05
C ARG A 124 -9.78 -13.17 9.93
N ARG A 125 -10.11 -12.77 8.69
CA ARG A 125 -10.10 -13.64 7.50
C ARG A 125 -8.81 -13.56 6.69
N ARG A 126 -7.93 -12.63 7.02
CA ARG A 126 -6.69 -12.42 6.25
C ARG A 126 -5.60 -13.41 6.66
N PRO A 127 -4.77 -13.88 5.72
CA PRO A 127 -3.77 -14.93 5.98
C PRO A 127 -2.71 -14.46 7.00
N MET A 128 -2.46 -15.32 8.00
CA MET A 128 -1.43 -15.14 9.01
C MET A 128 -0.61 -16.40 9.23
N LYS A 129 -1.17 -17.58 8.90
CA LYS A 129 -0.66 -18.88 9.29
C LYS A 129 0.82 -19.08 8.99
N SER A 130 1.27 -18.75 7.78
CA SER A 130 2.67 -18.95 7.39
C SER A 130 3.66 -18.14 8.25
N LEU A 131 3.29 -16.91 8.66
CA LEU A 131 4.11 -16.13 9.59
C LEU A 131 4.10 -16.75 11.01
N LEU A 132 2.91 -17.18 11.48
CA LEU A 132 2.80 -17.78 12.81
C LEU A 132 3.62 -19.06 12.91
N ASP A 133 3.51 -19.95 11.92
CA ASP A 133 4.29 -21.20 11.86
C ASP A 133 5.80 -20.90 11.89
N ALA A 134 6.27 -19.90 11.13
CA ALA A 134 7.68 -19.50 11.12
C ALA A 134 8.14 -18.93 12.48
N LEU A 135 7.33 -18.10 13.12
CA LEU A 135 7.62 -17.53 14.45
C LEU A 135 7.63 -18.62 15.53
N GLU A 136 6.70 -19.58 15.49
CA GLU A 136 6.66 -20.72 16.41
C GLU A 136 7.88 -21.65 16.24
N ALA A 137 8.31 -21.88 14.99
CA ALA A 137 9.55 -22.62 14.72
C ALA A 137 10.79 -21.91 15.30
N LEU A 138 10.76 -20.57 15.37
CA LEU A 138 11.78 -19.76 16.05
C LEU A 138 11.57 -19.68 17.58
N GLY A 139 10.60 -20.39 18.13
CA GLY A 139 10.38 -20.53 19.57
C GLY A 139 9.35 -19.60 20.17
N ALA A 140 8.60 -18.84 19.36
CA ALA A 140 7.46 -18.07 19.85
C ALA A 140 6.36 -19.01 20.38
N SER A 141 5.59 -18.54 21.37
CA SER A 141 4.39 -19.24 21.86
C SER A 141 3.19 -18.41 21.48
N ILE A 142 2.41 -18.88 20.49
CA ILE A 142 1.30 -18.14 19.90
C ILE A 142 0.03 -18.99 19.97
N GLN A 143 -1.03 -18.44 20.55
CA GLN A 143 -2.37 -19.00 20.47
C GLN A 143 -3.12 -18.25 19.38
N SER A 144 -3.73 -18.95 18.44
CA SER A 144 -4.46 -18.37 17.32
C SER A 144 -5.77 -19.09 17.05
N SER A 145 -6.69 -18.44 16.35
CA SER A 145 -7.91 -19.06 15.87
C SER A 145 -7.66 -19.73 14.50
N GLY A 146 -7.06 -20.93 14.52
CA GLY A 146 -6.77 -21.69 13.29
C GLY A 146 -5.76 -21.01 12.34
N GLY A 147 -4.81 -20.25 12.88
CA GLY A 147 -3.82 -19.51 12.08
C GLY A 147 -4.29 -18.10 11.65
N PHE A 148 -5.36 -17.60 12.30
CA PHE A 148 -5.94 -16.28 12.07
C PHE A 148 -6.04 -15.49 13.38
N PHE A 149 -6.43 -14.21 13.29
CA PHE A 149 -6.81 -13.41 14.45
C PHE A 149 -8.11 -13.94 15.09
N PRO A 150 -8.31 -13.77 16.44
CA PRO A 150 -7.40 -13.12 17.37
C PRO A 150 -6.18 -13.97 17.72
N LEU A 151 -5.07 -13.28 18.13
CA LEU A 151 -3.83 -13.90 18.55
C LEU A 151 -3.51 -13.57 20.00
N VAL A 152 -2.93 -14.51 20.73
CA VAL A 152 -2.29 -14.24 22.03
C VAL A 152 -0.86 -14.76 21.97
N ILE A 153 0.09 -13.88 22.21
CA ILE A 153 1.52 -14.16 22.20
C ILE A 153 2.03 -14.17 23.64
N ASP A 154 2.48 -15.32 24.12
CA ASP A 154 3.24 -15.47 25.36
C ASP A 154 4.73 -15.37 25.00
N ALA A 155 5.28 -14.16 25.04
CA ALA A 155 6.60 -13.85 24.53
C ALA A 155 7.72 -14.49 25.36
N ARG A 156 8.74 -15.02 24.66
CA ARG A 156 9.94 -15.67 25.23
C ARG A 156 11.22 -15.35 24.44
N GLY A 157 11.17 -14.32 23.58
CA GLY A 157 12.19 -14.03 22.60
C GLY A 157 12.11 -14.95 21.37
N LEU A 158 12.87 -14.62 20.33
CA LEU A 158 13.04 -15.43 19.14
C LEU A 158 14.42 -16.10 19.17
N ARG A 159 14.46 -17.39 18.88
CA ARG A 159 15.70 -18.15 18.66
C ARG A 159 16.12 -18.02 17.20
N GLY A 160 17.38 -18.36 16.90
CA GLY A 160 17.81 -18.57 15.51
C GLY A 160 17.30 -19.91 14.97
N GLY A 161 17.48 -20.13 13.70
CA GLY A 161 17.12 -21.37 13.02
C GLY A 161 16.77 -21.18 11.54
N GLU A 162 16.51 -22.30 10.87
CA GLU A 162 15.95 -22.30 9.52
C GLU A 162 14.44 -22.46 9.62
N VAL A 163 13.70 -21.62 8.88
CA VAL A 163 12.24 -21.64 8.80
C VAL A 163 11.77 -21.62 7.35
N SER A 164 10.64 -22.24 7.09
CA SER A 164 9.95 -22.16 5.81
C SER A 164 8.83 -21.12 5.90
N LEU A 165 8.65 -20.35 4.82
CA LEU A 165 7.62 -19.32 4.76
C LEU A 165 7.02 -19.22 3.35
N ASP A 166 5.69 -19.29 3.27
CA ASP A 166 4.94 -18.93 2.07
C ASP A 166 4.57 -17.43 2.13
N ALA A 167 5.07 -16.66 1.17
CA ALA A 167 4.82 -15.22 1.05
C ALA A 167 3.96 -14.87 -0.18
N THR A 168 3.41 -15.86 -0.90
CA THR A 168 2.63 -15.64 -2.12
C THR A 168 1.33 -14.88 -1.87
N GLU A 169 0.64 -15.20 -0.77
CA GLU A 169 -0.59 -14.50 -0.39
C GLU A 169 -0.32 -13.08 0.15
N SER A 170 0.85 -12.85 0.78
CA SER A 170 1.21 -11.54 1.32
C SER A 170 2.70 -11.41 1.59
N SER A 171 3.37 -10.52 0.86
CA SER A 171 4.77 -10.13 1.13
C SER A 171 4.97 -9.49 2.52
N GLN A 172 3.89 -9.06 3.19
CA GLN A 172 3.95 -8.51 4.55
C GLN A 172 4.40 -9.56 5.57
N LEU A 173 4.10 -10.86 5.34
CA LEU A 173 4.53 -11.96 6.21
C LEU A 173 6.06 -12.05 6.24
N LEU A 174 6.68 -12.07 5.06
CA LEU A 174 8.14 -12.09 4.94
C LEU A 174 8.76 -10.79 5.47
N SER A 175 8.20 -9.64 5.11
CA SER A 175 8.68 -8.33 5.59
C SER A 175 8.69 -8.24 7.13
N ALA A 176 7.65 -8.76 7.79
CA ALA A 176 7.55 -8.79 9.25
C ALA A 176 8.70 -9.59 9.87
N LEU A 177 8.93 -10.79 9.35
CA LEU A 177 9.98 -11.67 9.86
C LEU A 177 11.38 -11.10 9.60
N LEU A 178 11.62 -10.53 8.40
CA LEU A 178 12.90 -9.92 8.04
C LEU A 178 13.32 -8.82 9.00
N MET A 179 12.41 -7.91 9.36
CA MET A 179 12.74 -6.78 10.24
C MET A 179 13.12 -7.21 11.66
N VAL A 180 12.56 -8.30 12.17
CA VAL A 180 12.83 -8.76 13.54
C VAL A 180 13.98 -9.77 13.62
N ALA A 181 14.25 -10.49 12.55
CA ALA A 181 15.25 -11.56 12.49
C ALA A 181 16.67 -11.15 12.94
N PRO A 182 17.18 -9.92 12.64
CA PRO A 182 18.50 -9.49 13.13
C PRO A 182 18.64 -9.47 14.65
N LEU A 183 17.54 -9.36 15.39
CA LEU A 183 17.49 -9.26 16.85
C LEU A 183 17.12 -10.61 17.53
N ALA A 184 16.96 -11.67 16.78
CA ALA A 184 16.83 -13.03 17.33
C ALA A 184 18.12 -13.44 18.06
N SER A 185 18.05 -14.40 18.98
CA SER A 185 19.23 -14.83 19.75
C SER A 185 20.26 -15.65 18.95
N GLY A 186 19.91 -16.08 17.74
CA GLY A 186 20.78 -16.75 16.78
C GLY A 186 20.43 -16.37 15.34
N PRO A 187 21.27 -16.75 14.35
CA PRO A 187 21.03 -16.45 12.95
C PRO A 187 19.75 -17.12 12.45
N VAL A 188 19.02 -16.40 11.59
CA VAL A 188 17.77 -16.88 10.96
C VAL A 188 18.01 -17.10 9.48
N SER A 189 17.56 -18.25 8.96
CA SER A 189 17.52 -18.55 7.53
C SER A 189 16.07 -18.78 7.11
N ILE A 190 15.57 -18.01 6.16
CA ILE A 190 14.19 -18.08 5.71
C ILE A 190 14.16 -18.73 4.33
N ARG A 191 13.58 -19.92 4.24
CA ARG A 191 13.34 -20.63 2.99
C ARG A 191 11.93 -20.31 2.50
N LEU A 192 11.84 -19.68 1.33
CA LEU A 192 10.56 -19.42 0.69
C LEU A 192 10.10 -20.69 -0.03
N THR A 193 8.85 -21.03 0.15
CA THR A 193 8.27 -22.27 -0.43
C THR A 193 7.84 -22.10 -1.88
N ASP A 194 7.69 -20.85 -2.34
CA ASP A 194 7.23 -20.53 -3.69
C ASP A 194 7.92 -19.25 -4.21
N PRO A 195 8.38 -19.22 -5.49
CA PRO A 195 9.00 -18.05 -6.10
C PRO A 195 8.00 -16.92 -6.47
N GLY A 196 6.69 -17.19 -6.42
CA GLY A 196 5.61 -16.28 -6.80
C GLY A 196 5.30 -15.19 -5.76
N TYR A 197 6.21 -14.87 -4.84
CA TYR A 197 6.03 -13.77 -3.89
C TYR A 197 6.38 -12.41 -4.52
N ARG A 198 5.73 -11.33 -4.07
CA ARG A 198 6.01 -9.97 -4.56
C ARG A 198 7.34 -9.45 -4.03
N ARG A 199 8.33 -9.44 -4.89
CA ARG A 199 9.72 -9.07 -4.55
C ARG A 199 9.87 -7.59 -4.21
N GLU A 200 9.07 -6.71 -4.77
CA GLU A 200 9.17 -5.25 -4.62
C GLU A 200 9.03 -4.80 -3.17
N TYR A 201 8.04 -5.32 -2.45
CA TYR A 201 7.86 -5.01 -1.03
C TYR A 201 8.91 -5.63 -0.13
N VAL A 202 9.46 -6.77 -0.53
CA VAL A 202 10.60 -7.41 0.17
C VAL A 202 11.86 -6.59 -0.05
N THR A 203 12.13 -6.18 -1.29
CA THR A 203 13.25 -5.30 -1.64
C THR A 203 13.15 -3.96 -0.90
N MET A 204 11.97 -3.34 -0.86
CA MET A 204 11.71 -2.15 -0.04
C MET A 204 12.11 -2.39 1.42
N THR A 205 11.69 -3.51 2.00
CA THR A 205 12.00 -3.82 3.41
C THR A 205 13.49 -3.96 3.62
N LEU A 206 14.19 -4.71 2.78
CA LEU A 206 15.63 -4.93 2.89
C LEU A 206 16.41 -3.61 2.73
N ARG A 207 16.04 -2.79 1.74
CA ARG A 207 16.65 -1.46 1.54
C ARG A 207 16.43 -0.55 2.73
N MET A 208 15.23 -0.55 3.30
CA MET A 208 14.96 0.23 4.52
C MET A 208 15.74 -0.30 5.72
N MET A 209 15.90 -1.61 5.88
CA MET A 209 16.77 -2.20 6.92
C MET A 209 18.22 -1.71 6.77
N GLU A 210 18.74 -1.68 5.53
CA GLU A 210 20.08 -1.13 5.22
C GLU A 210 20.17 0.36 5.61
N GLN A 211 19.16 1.17 5.27
CA GLN A 211 19.08 2.58 5.66
C GLN A 211 19.05 2.79 7.17
N PHE A 212 18.51 1.81 7.92
CA PHE A 212 18.51 1.79 9.38
C PHE A 212 19.75 1.08 9.98
N GLY A 213 20.79 0.87 9.18
CA GLY A 213 22.12 0.44 9.62
C GLY A 213 22.35 -1.06 9.65
N GLN A 214 21.46 -1.86 9.08
CA GLN A 214 21.73 -3.29 8.90
C GLN A 214 22.65 -3.55 7.69
N PRO A 215 23.56 -4.53 7.76
CA PRO A 215 24.21 -5.04 6.57
C PRO A 215 23.20 -5.63 5.57
N PRO A 216 23.56 -5.73 4.28
CA PRO A 216 22.71 -6.40 3.29
C PRO A 216 22.40 -7.85 3.68
N ALA A 217 21.17 -8.28 3.44
CA ALA A 217 20.80 -9.69 3.57
C ALA A 217 21.48 -10.53 2.45
N ARG A 218 21.77 -11.78 2.75
CA ARG A 218 22.22 -12.74 1.73
C ARG A 218 21.01 -13.41 1.11
N ILE A 219 20.94 -13.43 -0.20
CA ILE A 219 19.86 -14.06 -0.97
C ILE A 219 20.49 -15.05 -1.94
N SER A 220 19.97 -16.30 -1.95
CA SER A 220 20.40 -17.32 -2.92
C SER A 220 20.09 -16.91 -4.36
N ALA A 221 20.79 -17.52 -5.32
CA ALA A 221 20.64 -17.20 -6.74
C ALA A 221 19.21 -17.42 -7.27
N ASP A 222 18.50 -18.41 -6.74
CA ASP A 222 17.09 -18.68 -7.04
C ASP A 222 16.11 -17.74 -6.32
N GLY A 223 16.62 -16.95 -5.36
CA GLY A 223 15.82 -16.03 -4.55
C GLY A 223 14.97 -16.70 -3.47
N LEU A 224 15.11 -18.01 -3.25
CA LEU A 224 14.27 -18.78 -2.32
C LEU A 224 14.85 -18.92 -0.91
N LEU A 225 16.14 -18.62 -0.71
CA LEU A 225 16.74 -18.58 0.63
C LEU A 225 17.15 -17.14 0.93
N VAL A 226 16.57 -16.58 2.00
CA VAL A 226 16.90 -15.24 2.48
C VAL A 226 17.50 -15.36 3.89
N GLN A 227 18.71 -14.83 4.06
CA GLN A 227 19.43 -14.80 5.32
C GLN A 227 19.65 -13.35 5.75
N PRO A 228 18.78 -12.82 6.64
CA PRO A 228 18.98 -11.50 7.23
C PRO A 228 20.30 -11.47 8.03
N PRO A 229 20.90 -10.27 8.22
CA PRO A 229 22.02 -10.11 9.12
C PRO A 229 21.63 -10.52 10.55
N HIS A 230 22.61 -10.96 11.32
CA HIS A 230 22.45 -11.35 12.73
C HIS A 230 23.49 -10.68 13.61
N GLY A 231 23.10 -10.35 14.85
CA GLY A 231 24.00 -9.80 15.87
C GLY A 231 24.42 -8.34 15.63
N THR A 232 23.90 -7.70 14.58
CA THR A 232 24.09 -6.26 14.34
C THR A 232 22.86 -5.50 14.84
N PRO A 233 22.98 -4.59 15.79
CA PRO A 233 21.86 -3.77 16.23
C PRO A 233 21.46 -2.77 15.13
N TYR A 234 20.19 -2.42 15.06
CA TYR A 234 19.74 -1.29 14.26
C TYR A 234 20.31 0.01 14.83
N ARG A 235 20.96 0.82 13.99
CA ARG A 235 21.59 2.07 14.41
C ARG A 235 20.69 3.28 14.23
N GLY A 236 19.53 3.10 13.56
CA GLY A 236 18.65 4.18 13.11
C GLY A 236 19.13 4.82 11.81
N ALA A 237 18.23 5.54 11.16
CA ALA A 237 18.48 6.22 9.89
C ALA A 237 18.97 7.69 10.09
N GLY A 238 19.51 8.00 11.26
CA GLY A 238 19.82 9.36 11.66
C GLY A 238 18.65 10.09 12.32
N ALA A 239 18.81 11.40 12.57
CA ALA A 239 17.79 12.20 13.24
C ALA A 239 16.52 12.39 12.38
N LEU A 240 16.67 12.41 11.06
CA LEU A 240 15.57 12.60 10.10
C LEU A 240 15.57 11.46 9.07
N TYR A 241 14.40 10.89 8.83
CA TYR A 241 14.15 9.90 7.80
C TYR A 241 13.10 10.43 6.81
N PRO A 242 13.45 10.71 5.54
CA PRO A 242 12.48 11.18 4.56
C PRO A 242 11.59 10.02 4.11
N VAL A 243 10.28 10.22 4.19
CA VAL A 243 9.28 9.30 3.65
C VAL A 243 8.92 9.77 2.24
N GLU A 244 9.07 8.88 1.25
CA GLU A 244 8.68 9.17 -0.12
C GLU A 244 7.16 9.40 -0.21
N PRO A 245 6.67 10.24 -1.16
CA PRO A 245 5.27 10.28 -1.53
C PRO A 245 4.77 8.90 -1.92
N ASP A 246 3.50 8.59 -1.62
CA ASP A 246 2.91 7.29 -1.87
C ASP A 246 2.70 7.02 -3.37
N ALA A 247 3.45 6.08 -3.93
CA ALA A 247 3.39 5.74 -5.35
C ALA A 247 2.08 5.04 -5.75
N SER A 248 1.45 4.31 -4.83
CA SER A 248 0.11 3.77 -5.07
C SER A 248 -0.92 4.90 -5.18
N ALA A 249 -0.84 5.91 -4.28
CA ALA A 249 -1.69 7.09 -4.34
C ALA A 249 -1.41 7.93 -5.60
N ALA A 250 -0.16 7.96 -6.05
CA ALA A 250 0.22 8.62 -7.30
C ALA A 250 -0.51 8.04 -8.51
N SER A 251 -0.78 6.72 -8.53
CA SER A 251 -1.42 6.06 -9.68
C SER A 251 -2.74 6.72 -10.07
N TYR A 252 -3.53 7.16 -9.09
CA TYR A 252 -4.81 7.82 -9.33
C TYR A 252 -4.63 9.13 -10.08
N PHE A 253 -3.76 10.00 -9.59
CA PHE A 253 -3.53 11.32 -10.21
C PHE A 253 -2.72 11.22 -11.50
N LEU A 254 -1.82 10.24 -11.63
CA LEU A 254 -1.13 9.96 -12.90
C LEU A 254 -2.11 9.51 -13.99
N ALA A 255 -3.20 8.81 -13.63
CA ALA A 255 -4.24 8.40 -14.59
C ALA A 255 -5.20 9.54 -14.96
N LEU A 256 -5.31 10.60 -14.16
CA LEU A 256 -6.23 11.70 -14.39
C LEU A 256 -6.05 12.39 -15.77
N PRO A 257 -4.82 12.66 -16.28
CA PRO A 257 -4.63 13.18 -17.65
C PRO A 257 -5.21 12.29 -18.74
N VAL A 258 -5.17 10.96 -18.57
CA VAL A 258 -5.78 10.03 -19.55
C VAL A 258 -7.29 10.21 -19.61
N VAL A 259 -7.93 10.49 -18.46
CA VAL A 259 -9.37 10.70 -18.32
C VAL A 259 -9.80 12.10 -18.84
N THR A 260 -9.01 13.14 -18.54
CA THR A 260 -9.37 14.55 -18.73
C THR A 260 -8.65 15.24 -19.88
N ARG A 261 -7.68 14.57 -20.53
CA ARG A 261 -6.84 15.16 -21.58
C ARG A 261 -6.03 16.36 -21.09
N GLY A 262 -5.31 16.20 -19.99
CA GLY A 262 -4.63 17.31 -19.31
C GLY A 262 -3.19 17.02 -18.90
N THR A 263 -2.73 17.74 -17.87
CA THR A 263 -1.39 17.60 -17.28
C THR A 263 -1.51 17.67 -15.76
N ILE A 264 -0.85 16.75 -15.07
CA ILE A 264 -0.72 16.73 -13.60
C ILE A 264 0.75 16.68 -13.22
N GLU A 265 1.11 17.47 -12.22
CA GLU A 265 2.43 17.48 -11.61
C GLU A 265 2.35 16.91 -10.17
N LEU A 266 3.24 15.98 -9.85
CA LEU A 266 3.34 15.34 -8.55
C LEU A 266 4.72 15.64 -7.92
N PRO A 267 4.86 16.73 -7.17
CA PRO A 267 6.14 17.10 -6.54
C PRO A 267 6.63 16.03 -5.58
N GLY A 268 7.93 15.80 -5.55
CA GLY A 268 8.59 14.85 -4.67
C GLY A 268 8.45 13.39 -5.09
N LEU A 269 7.58 13.04 -6.04
CA LEU A 269 7.55 11.71 -6.64
C LEU A 269 8.69 11.61 -7.67
N SER A 270 9.89 11.26 -7.21
CA SER A 270 11.10 11.21 -8.02
C SER A 270 11.64 9.78 -8.11
N GLY A 271 12.48 9.50 -9.10
CA GLY A 271 13.21 8.24 -9.19
C GLY A 271 14.65 8.36 -8.63
N PRO A 272 15.26 7.26 -8.19
CA PRO A 272 14.67 5.93 -8.01
C PRO A 272 13.83 5.84 -6.72
N SER A 273 12.69 5.16 -6.78
CA SER A 273 11.80 4.96 -5.64
C SER A 273 12.01 3.60 -4.98
N LEU A 274 11.83 3.52 -3.66
CA LEU A 274 11.73 2.26 -2.92
C LEU A 274 10.44 1.47 -3.28
N GLN A 275 9.45 2.15 -3.86
CA GLN A 275 8.12 1.63 -4.09
C GLN A 275 7.99 1.07 -5.51
N GLY A 276 7.67 -0.24 -5.64
CA GLY A 276 7.43 -0.88 -6.94
C GLY A 276 6.32 -0.19 -7.75
N ASP A 277 5.29 0.31 -7.06
CA ASP A 277 4.14 0.98 -7.69
C ASP A 277 4.51 2.25 -8.49
N ALA A 278 5.71 2.81 -8.29
CA ALA A 278 6.22 3.91 -9.14
C ALA A 278 6.30 3.51 -10.63
N ALA A 279 6.48 2.21 -10.91
CA ALA A 279 6.47 1.69 -12.28
C ALA A 279 5.10 1.77 -12.98
N PHE A 280 4.03 2.19 -12.30
CA PHE A 280 2.75 2.50 -12.95
C PHE A 280 2.88 3.62 -13.99
N ALA A 281 3.80 4.56 -13.78
CA ALA A 281 4.15 5.60 -14.74
C ALA A 281 4.52 5.03 -16.12
N ASP A 282 5.30 3.93 -16.16
CA ASP A 282 5.69 3.28 -17.41
C ASP A 282 4.48 2.63 -18.12
N ARG A 283 3.52 2.12 -17.35
CA ARG A 283 2.28 1.56 -17.90
C ARG A 283 1.44 2.65 -18.57
N LEU A 284 1.35 3.82 -17.96
CA LEU A 284 0.67 4.97 -18.55
C LEU A 284 1.39 5.49 -19.82
N ALA A 285 2.72 5.44 -19.85
CA ALA A 285 3.46 5.76 -21.07
C ALA A 285 3.10 4.82 -22.23
N ARG A 286 2.92 3.52 -21.95
CA ARG A 286 2.47 2.53 -22.95
C ARG A 286 1.01 2.72 -23.37
N VAL A 287 0.17 3.30 -22.52
CA VAL A 287 -1.21 3.72 -22.84
C VAL A 287 -1.20 4.96 -23.74
N GLY A 288 -0.08 5.67 -23.84
CA GLY A 288 0.11 6.85 -24.68
C GLY A 288 0.24 8.17 -23.92
N ALA A 289 0.29 8.14 -22.59
CA ALA A 289 0.60 9.33 -21.81
C ALA A 289 2.09 9.69 -21.92
N ARG A 290 2.41 10.98 -21.80
CA ARG A 290 3.79 11.44 -21.64
C ARG A 290 4.09 11.56 -20.17
N VAL A 291 5.03 10.76 -19.69
CA VAL A 291 5.47 10.80 -18.30
C VAL A 291 6.93 11.25 -18.25
N SER A 292 7.24 12.22 -17.41
CA SER A 292 8.58 12.73 -17.19
C SER A 292 8.85 12.77 -15.69
N THR A 293 9.91 12.09 -15.26
CA THR A 293 10.36 12.06 -13.85
C THR A 293 11.68 12.78 -13.72
N THR A 294 11.73 13.72 -12.78
CA THR A 294 12.91 14.53 -12.43
C THR A 294 13.15 14.45 -10.91
N PRO A 295 14.29 14.96 -10.39
CA PRO A 295 14.48 15.07 -8.95
C PRO A 295 13.41 15.92 -8.23
N ALA A 296 12.74 16.83 -8.92
CA ALA A 296 11.68 17.67 -8.34
C ALA A 296 10.33 16.94 -8.24
N GLY A 297 10.09 15.95 -9.10
CA GLY A 297 8.83 15.21 -9.13
C GLY A 297 8.54 14.58 -10.49
N THR A 298 7.34 14.03 -10.62
CA THR A 298 6.83 13.40 -11.84
C THR A 298 5.71 14.23 -12.44
N THR A 299 5.80 14.47 -13.75
CA THR A 299 4.74 15.09 -14.55
C THR A 299 4.15 14.06 -15.49
N CYS A 300 2.83 13.96 -15.53
CA CYS A 300 2.10 13.15 -16.49
C CYS A 300 1.19 14.04 -17.33
N SER A 301 1.19 13.86 -18.64
CA SER A 301 0.31 14.60 -19.57
C SER A 301 -0.26 13.69 -20.64
N PHE A 302 -1.48 14.05 -21.09
CA PHE A 302 -2.12 13.41 -22.22
C PHE A 302 -2.77 14.50 -23.11
N ASP A 303 -2.32 14.63 -24.37
CA ASP A 303 -2.66 15.76 -25.23
C ASP A 303 -4.02 15.59 -25.93
N ARG A 304 -4.75 16.71 -26.13
CA ARG A 304 -6.02 16.75 -26.88
C ARG A 304 -5.89 16.37 -28.34
N GLY A 305 -4.72 16.64 -28.97
CA GLY A 305 -4.46 16.32 -30.38
C GLY A 305 -4.02 14.87 -30.60
N ALA A 306 -3.72 14.12 -29.54
CA ALA A 306 -3.25 12.75 -29.63
C ALA A 306 -4.39 11.79 -30.04
N ALA A 307 -4.02 10.69 -30.67
CA ALA A 307 -4.88 9.53 -30.82
C ALA A 307 -5.49 9.11 -29.49
N ARG A 308 -6.56 8.32 -29.49
CA ARG A 308 -7.13 7.78 -28.25
C ARG A 308 -6.07 7.03 -27.47
N ALA A 309 -6.16 7.09 -26.13
CA ALA A 309 -5.34 6.28 -25.25
C ALA A 309 -5.52 4.79 -25.57
N GLN A 310 -4.42 4.07 -25.68
CA GLN A 310 -4.44 2.68 -26.15
C GLN A 310 -4.66 1.71 -25.00
N ALA A 311 -5.35 0.62 -25.27
CA ALA A 311 -5.48 -0.48 -24.32
C ALA A 311 -4.11 -1.13 -24.03
N LEU A 312 -4.00 -1.78 -22.90
CA LEU A 312 -2.78 -2.41 -22.42
C LEU A 312 -3.02 -3.88 -22.07
N ARG A 313 -2.11 -4.75 -22.53
CA ARG A 313 -1.96 -6.11 -22.02
C ARG A 313 -0.67 -6.18 -21.22
N ASP A 314 -0.79 -6.43 -19.89
CA ASP A 314 0.39 -6.46 -19.01
C ASP A 314 0.18 -7.29 -17.75
N ASP A 315 1.28 -7.71 -17.14
CA ASP A 315 1.33 -8.33 -15.82
C ASP A 315 1.48 -7.24 -14.74
N PHE A 316 0.60 -7.28 -13.74
CA PHE A 316 0.56 -6.33 -12.62
C PHE A 316 1.02 -6.93 -11.30
N HIS A 317 1.62 -8.13 -11.31
CA HIS A 317 2.04 -8.80 -10.08
C HIS A 317 2.92 -7.91 -9.20
N ALA A 318 3.90 -7.25 -9.80
CA ALA A 318 4.84 -6.36 -9.11
C ALA A 318 4.19 -5.06 -8.58
N ILE A 319 3.13 -4.57 -9.25
CA ILE A 319 2.45 -3.29 -8.96
C ILE A 319 0.95 -3.49 -8.76
N SER A 320 0.57 -4.60 -8.19
CA SER A 320 -0.83 -5.06 -8.15
C SER A 320 -1.78 -4.13 -7.39
N ASP A 321 -1.28 -3.23 -6.56
CA ASP A 321 -2.10 -2.22 -5.92
C ASP A 321 -2.61 -1.14 -6.90
N THR A 322 -2.00 -1.03 -8.09
CA THR A 322 -2.35 -0.04 -9.12
C THR A 322 -3.25 -0.60 -10.22
N PHE A 323 -3.49 -1.93 -10.24
CA PHE A 323 -4.31 -2.51 -11.29
C PHE A 323 -5.75 -1.95 -11.28
N LEU A 324 -6.28 -1.63 -10.09
CA LEU A 324 -7.62 -1.06 -9.95
C LEU A 324 -7.71 0.30 -10.66
N THR A 325 -6.64 1.10 -10.62
CA THR A 325 -6.59 2.39 -11.32
C THR A 325 -6.67 2.18 -12.83
N LEU A 326 -5.86 1.27 -13.40
CA LEU A 326 -5.92 0.99 -14.83
C LEU A 326 -7.27 0.39 -15.24
N ALA A 327 -7.78 -0.57 -14.47
CA ALA A 327 -9.05 -1.23 -14.73
C ALA A 327 -10.23 -0.23 -14.75
N ALA A 328 -10.24 0.72 -13.79
CA ALA A 328 -11.30 1.73 -13.73
C ALA A 328 -11.28 2.67 -14.95
N VAL A 329 -10.11 3.02 -15.49
CA VAL A 329 -10.00 3.91 -16.67
C VAL A 329 -10.01 3.16 -17.99
N ALA A 330 -9.91 1.82 -18.00
CA ALA A 330 -9.94 0.99 -19.21
C ALA A 330 -11.14 1.22 -20.12
N PRO A 331 -12.36 1.55 -19.63
CA PRO A 331 -13.50 1.90 -20.48
C PRO A 331 -13.24 3.07 -21.43
N LEU A 332 -12.26 3.95 -21.15
CA LEU A 332 -11.91 5.10 -21.95
C LEU A 332 -10.78 4.84 -22.96
N LEU A 333 -10.17 3.64 -22.89
CA LEU A 333 -9.06 3.23 -23.77
C LEU A 333 -9.59 2.64 -25.08
N GLU A 334 -8.78 2.65 -26.12
CA GLU A 334 -9.09 2.04 -27.41
C GLU A 334 -8.57 0.59 -27.45
N GLY A 335 -9.48 -0.37 -27.59
CA GLY A 335 -9.14 -1.79 -27.63
C GLY A 335 -9.38 -2.54 -26.32
N GLU A 336 -8.99 -3.80 -26.30
CA GLU A 336 -9.14 -4.70 -25.16
C GLU A 336 -7.99 -4.53 -24.17
N THR A 337 -8.29 -4.20 -22.90
CA THR A 337 -7.31 -4.18 -21.82
C THR A 337 -7.30 -5.52 -21.09
N HIS A 338 -6.12 -6.14 -20.93
CA HIS A 338 -5.94 -7.37 -20.17
C HIS A 338 -4.90 -7.17 -19.06
N ILE A 339 -5.30 -7.46 -17.83
CA ILE A 339 -4.48 -7.29 -16.62
C ILE A 339 -4.36 -8.64 -15.95
N SER A 340 -3.13 -9.17 -15.83
CA SER A 340 -2.82 -10.45 -15.17
C SER A 340 -1.93 -10.25 -13.92
N GLY A 341 -1.60 -11.34 -13.22
CA GLY A 341 -0.76 -11.31 -12.03
C GLY A 341 -1.47 -10.78 -10.78
N ILE A 342 -2.79 -10.86 -10.70
CA ILE A 342 -3.59 -10.22 -9.66
C ILE A 342 -4.32 -11.19 -8.71
N ALA A 343 -4.10 -12.52 -8.82
CA ALA A 343 -4.78 -13.54 -8.00
C ALA A 343 -4.70 -13.28 -6.50
N HIS A 344 -3.52 -12.88 -6.00
CA HIS A 344 -3.30 -12.61 -4.57
C HIS A 344 -4.14 -11.43 -4.03
N THR A 345 -4.63 -10.55 -4.92
CA THR A 345 -5.46 -9.40 -4.51
C THR A 345 -6.88 -9.81 -4.11
N ARG A 346 -7.29 -11.05 -4.41
CA ARG A 346 -8.55 -11.63 -3.96
C ARG A 346 -8.63 -11.83 -2.44
N LYS A 347 -7.48 -11.90 -1.77
CA LYS A 347 -7.36 -12.11 -0.32
C LYS A 347 -6.93 -10.86 0.45
N GLN A 348 -7.17 -9.67 -0.13
CA GLN A 348 -6.83 -8.39 0.49
C GLN A 348 -8.03 -7.82 1.28
N GLU A 349 -8.33 -6.54 1.15
CA GLU A 349 -9.46 -5.89 1.83
C GLU A 349 -10.81 -6.46 1.40
N THR A 350 -10.90 -6.83 0.13
CA THR A 350 -12.01 -7.58 -0.49
C THR A 350 -11.44 -8.49 -1.56
N ASP A 351 -12.27 -9.34 -2.20
CA ASP A 351 -11.89 -9.92 -3.49
C ASP A 351 -11.90 -8.81 -4.56
N ARG A 352 -10.73 -8.19 -4.73
CA ARG A 352 -10.58 -7.03 -5.62
C ARG A 352 -10.88 -7.36 -7.07
N VAL A 353 -10.62 -8.58 -7.50
CA VAL A 353 -10.85 -9.00 -8.89
C VAL A 353 -12.35 -9.10 -9.17
N SER A 354 -13.07 -9.90 -8.39
CA SER A 354 -14.52 -10.06 -8.57
C SER A 354 -15.30 -8.76 -8.34
N ALA A 355 -14.88 -7.96 -7.36
CA ALA A 355 -15.49 -6.65 -7.09
C ALA A 355 -15.29 -5.67 -8.26
N MET A 356 -14.08 -5.63 -8.86
CA MET A 356 -13.80 -4.79 -10.03
C MET A 356 -14.66 -5.20 -11.24
N VAL A 357 -14.76 -6.49 -11.48
CA VAL A 357 -15.62 -7.05 -12.54
C VAL A 357 -17.09 -6.65 -12.33
N ALA A 358 -17.58 -6.76 -11.09
CA ALA A 358 -18.95 -6.40 -10.76
C ALA A 358 -19.24 -4.92 -11.06
N GLU A 359 -18.38 -4.00 -10.60
CA GLU A 359 -18.59 -2.55 -10.78
C GLU A 359 -18.44 -2.13 -12.25
N LEU A 360 -17.48 -2.69 -12.99
CA LEU A 360 -17.33 -2.41 -14.41
C LEU A 360 -18.54 -2.93 -15.22
N ARG A 361 -19.09 -4.09 -14.88
CA ARG A 361 -20.33 -4.60 -15.50
C ARG A 361 -21.54 -3.71 -15.20
N ARG A 362 -21.63 -3.16 -13.99
CA ARG A 362 -22.68 -2.18 -13.64
C ARG A 362 -22.57 -0.91 -14.50
N LEU A 363 -21.34 -0.49 -14.81
CA LEU A 363 -21.06 0.61 -15.75
C LEU A 363 -21.26 0.21 -17.22
N GLY A 364 -21.74 -0.99 -17.52
CA GLY A 364 -22.08 -1.45 -18.86
C GLY A 364 -20.93 -2.08 -19.63
N GLN A 365 -19.78 -2.31 -18.99
CA GLN A 365 -18.61 -2.87 -19.67
C GLN A 365 -18.73 -4.39 -19.89
N ASP A 366 -18.12 -4.87 -20.97
CA ASP A 366 -17.93 -6.30 -21.25
C ASP A 366 -16.64 -6.75 -20.56
N VAL A 367 -16.77 -7.51 -19.47
CA VAL A 367 -15.63 -7.92 -18.64
C VAL A 367 -15.61 -9.42 -18.46
N HIS A 368 -14.48 -10.04 -18.78
CA HIS A 368 -14.18 -11.44 -18.52
C HIS A 368 -13.25 -11.55 -17.31
N GLU A 369 -13.64 -12.40 -16.36
CA GLU A 369 -12.92 -12.70 -15.13
C GLU A 369 -12.21 -14.04 -15.27
N GLU A 370 -10.94 -14.07 -14.86
CA GLU A 370 -10.11 -15.26 -14.75
C GLU A 370 -9.56 -15.37 -13.31
N PRO A 371 -9.05 -16.53 -12.86
CA PRO A 371 -8.51 -16.68 -11.51
C PRO A 371 -7.42 -15.65 -11.16
N ASP A 372 -6.57 -15.30 -12.13
CA ASP A 372 -5.42 -14.40 -11.98
C ASP A 372 -5.47 -13.17 -12.90
N ALA A 373 -6.57 -12.95 -13.62
CA ALA A 373 -6.64 -11.87 -14.59
C ALA A 373 -8.05 -11.33 -14.78
N ILE A 374 -8.13 -10.13 -15.39
CA ILE A 374 -9.35 -9.57 -15.94
C ILE A 374 -9.10 -9.05 -17.36
N THR A 375 -10.08 -9.25 -18.23
CA THR A 375 -10.09 -8.69 -19.59
C THR A 375 -11.28 -7.75 -19.73
N ILE A 376 -11.03 -6.51 -20.14
CA ILE A 376 -12.03 -5.44 -20.24
C ILE A 376 -12.14 -5.02 -21.71
N ARG A 377 -13.34 -5.17 -22.29
CA ARG A 377 -13.68 -4.68 -23.63
C ARG A 377 -14.58 -3.46 -23.49
N PRO A 378 -14.08 -2.27 -23.86
CA PRO A 378 -14.84 -1.05 -23.71
C PRO A 378 -16.19 -1.09 -24.42
N ARG A 379 -17.22 -0.59 -23.71
CA ARG A 379 -18.58 -0.35 -24.20
C ARG A 379 -19.00 1.05 -23.76
N PRO A 380 -20.05 1.63 -24.34
CA PRO A 380 -20.57 2.91 -23.85
C PRO A 380 -20.86 2.85 -22.35
N LEU A 381 -20.33 3.84 -21.63
CA LEU A 381 -20.51 3.95 -20.17
C LEU A 381 -21.98 4.23 -19.83
N ARG A 382 -22.49 3.57 -18.79
CA ARG A 382 -23.79 3.86 -18.19
C ARG A 382 -23.64 4.96 -17.15
N ALA A 383 -24.51 5.97 -17.22
CA ALA A 383 -24.61 7.02 -16.22
C ALA A 383 -25.47 6.59 -15.01
N ASP A 384 -25.49 7.45 -13.98
CA ASP A 384 -26.30 7.31 -12.77
C ASP A 384 -25.99 6.05 -11.94
N VAL A 385 -24.73 5.62 -11.95
CA VAL A 385 -24.24 4.49 -11.18
C VAL A 385 -23.55 4.97 -9.90
N ALA A 386 -23.99 4.43 -8.74
CA ALA A 386 -23.30 4.59 -7.48
C ALA A 386 -22.39 3.36 -7.27
N ILE A 387 -21.08 3.56 -7.30
CA ILE A 387 -20.05 2.52 -7.13
C ILE A 387 -20.02 2.04 -5.68
N GLU A 388 -20.05 0.72 -5.49
CA GLU A 388 -19.82 0.11 -4.20
C GLU A 388 -18.31 -0.02 -3.93
N THR A 389 -17.88 0.34 -2.73
CA THR A 389 -16.46 0.33 -2.37
C THR A 389 -16.02 -0.96 -1.67
N TYR A 390 -16.96 -1.79 -1.22
CA TYR A 390 -16.67 -3.04 -0.51
C TYR A 390 -15.76 -2.86 0.72
N GLY A 391 -15.76 -1.66 1.32
CA GLY A 391 -14.84 -1.31 2.40
C GLY A 391 -13.38 -1.14 1.95
N ASP A 392 -13.12 -1.05 0.65
CA ASP A 392 -11.78 -0.87 0.10
C ASP A 392 -11.60 0.53 -0.51
N HIS A 393 -10.66 1.28 0.06
CA HIS A 393 -10.32 2.65 -0.35
C HIS A 393 -9.90 2.77 -1.82
N ARG A 394 -9.32 1.70 -2.41
CA ARG A 394 -8.85 1.72 -3.79
C ARG A 394 -9.99 1.79 -4.79
N PHE A 395 -11.15 1.20 -4.50
CA PHE A 395 -12.35 1.36 -5.31
C PHE A 395 -12.82 2.81 -5.33
N ALA A 396 -12.91 3.43 -4.15
CA ALA A 396 -13.33 4.82 -4.03
C ALA A 396 -12.43 5.75 -4.86
N MET A 397 -11.11 5.57 -4.77
CA MET A 397 -10.14 6.43 -5.46
C MET A 397 -10.09 6.16 -6.97
N SER A 398 -10.05 4.89 -7.39
CA SER A 398 -9.98 4.52 -8.82
C SER A 398 -11.21 4.97 -9.60
N PHE A 399 -12.40 4.68 -9.08
CA PHE A 399 -13.63 5.13 -9.73
C PHE A 399 -13.90 6.62 -9.53
N GLY A 400 -13.34 7.24 -8.47
CA GLY A 400 -13.29 8.70 -8.33
C GLY A 400 -12.58 9.36 -9.50
N ILE A 401 -11.46 8.77 -9.97
CA ILE A 401 -10.76 9.24 -11.17
C ILE A 401 -11.60 9.03 -12.43
N LEU A 402 -12.22 7.86 -12.62
CA LEU A 402 -13.10 7.62 -13.77
C LEU A 402 -14.26 8.63 -13.81
N GLY A 403 -14.85 8.95 -12.63
CA GLY A 403 -15.95 9.92 -12.52
C GLY A 403 -15.56 11.34 -12.95
N CYS A 404 -14.27 11.67 -13.04
CA CYS A 404 -13.79 12.94 -13.58
C CYS A 404 -13.99 13.08 -15.10
N HIS A 405 -14.29 11.99 -15.81
CA HIS A 405 -14.68 12.04 -17.23
C HIS A 405 -16.00 12.76 -17.38
N ASP A 406 -16.07 13.76 -18.29
CA ASP A 406 -17.31 14.45 -18.59
C ASP A 406 -18.14 13.65 -19.61
N LEU A 407 -18.81 12.62 -19.10
CA LEU A 407 -19.58 11.67 -19.91
C LEU A 407 -20.77 12.36 -20.63
N ARG A 408 -21.36 13.36 -19.97
CA ARG A 408 -22.55 14.07 -20.47
C ARG A 408 -22.21 15.30 -21.30
N GLY A 409 -20.96 15.79 -21.16
CA GLY A 409 -20.48 16.98 -21.85
C GLY A 409 -20.99 18.33 -21.28
N ASP A 410 -21.65 18.29 -20.13
CA ASP A 410 -22.24 19.46 -19.45
C ASP A 410 -21.70 19.68 -18.02
N GLY A 411 -20.73 18.86 -17.59
CA GLY A 411 -20.14 18.92 -16.25
C GLY A 411 -21.02 18.37 -15.12
N THR A 412 -22.16 17.77 -15.44
CA THR A 412 -23.01 17.16 -14.40
C THR A 412 -22.50 15.79 -13.97
N PRO A 413 -22.51 15.50 -12.66
CA PRO A 413 -22.10 14.18 -12.16
C PRO A 413 -22.91 13.05 -12.79
N TRP A 414 -22.22 12.01 -13.22
CA TRP A 414 -22.82 10.82 -13.80
C TRP A 414 -22.48 9.53 -13.01
N LEU A 415 -21.52 9.66 -12.06
CA LEU A 415 -21.04 8.59 -11.22
C LEU A 415 -20.96 9.09 -9.78
N ALA A 416 -21.28 8.24 -8.82
CA ALA A 416 -21.14 8.54 -7.40
C ALA A 416 -20.41 7.39 -6.67
N ILE A 417 -19.77 7.69 -5.55
CA ILE A 417 -19.01 6.73 -4.73
C ILE A 417 -19.76 6.49 -3.41
N ARG A 418 -20.10 5.25 -3.10
CA ARG A 418 -20.61 4.84 -1.79
C ARG A 418 -19.49 4.75 -0.78
N HIS A 419 -19.79 5.09 0.46
CA HIS A 419 -18.86 5.02 1.59
C HIS A 419 -17.50 5.71 1.31
N PRO A 420 -17.45 6.95 0.79
CA PRO A 420 -16.21 7.61 0.37
C PRO A 420 -15.19 7.79 1.52
N LYS A 421 -15.65 7.72 2.78
CA LYS A 421 -14.79 7.81 3.97
C LYS A 421 -13.78 6.66 4.09
N VAL A 422 -13.94 5.56 3.36
CA VAL A 422 -12.94 4.46 3.35
C VAL A 422 -11.54 4.93 2.90
N CYS A 423 -11.43 6.08 2.23
CA CYS A 423 -10.15 6.69 1.87
C CYS A 423 -9.31 7.08 3.10
N ALA A 424 -9.92 7.26 4.29
CA ALA A 424 -9.22 7.56 5.54
C ALA A 424 -8.13 6.53 5.88
N LYS A 425 -8.24 5.32 5.36
CA LYS A 425 -7.26 4.24 5.53
C LYS A 425 -5.87 4.58 4.98
N THR A 426 -5.77 5.30 3.85
CA THR A 426 -4.49 5.56 3.17
C THR A 426 -4.34 6.96 2.62
N PHE A 427 -5.44 7.65 2.31
CA PHE A 427 -5.41 9.01 1.78
C PHE A 427 -6.67 9.77 2.22
N PRO A 428 -6.74 10.23 3.49
CA PRO A 428 -7.93 10.88 4.03
C PRO A 428 -8.41 12.08 3.20
N GLY A 429 -7.48 12.85 2.63
CA GLY A 429 -7.75 14.04 1.83
C GLY A 429 -7.97 13.79 0.33
N PHE A 430 -8.16 12.54 -0.14
CA PHE A 430 -8.20 12.23 -1.58
C PHE A 430 -9.23 13.05 -2.36
N PHE A 431 -10.48 13.06 -1.92
CA PHE A 431 -11.54 13.79 -2.64
C PHE A 431 -11.39 15.31 -2.54
N THR A 432 -10.79 15.81 -1.46
CA THR A 432 -10.42 17.23 -1.33
C THR A 432 -9.32 17.61 -2.33
N ALA A 433 -8.28 16.76 -2.45
CA ALA A 433 -7.20 16.96 -3.42
C ALA A 433 -7.71 16.87 -4.88
N LEU A 434 -8.65 15.94 -5.14
CA LEU A 434 -9.26 15.78 -6.45
C LEU A 434 -10.09 17.02 -6.83
N GLU A 435 -10.91 17.53 -5.92
CA GLU A 435 -11.70 18.74 -6.13
C GLU A 435 -10.81 19.98 -6.29
N GLN A 436 -9.73 20.09 -5.50
CA GLN A 436 -8.78 21.19 -5.67
C GLN A 436 -8.12 21.15 -7.06
N ALA A 437 -7.71 19.97 -7.52
CA ALA A 437 -7.15 19.81 -8.87
C ALA A 437 -8.15 20.23 -9.96
N ARG A 438 -9.45 19.97 -9.75
CA ARG A 438 -10.51 20.42 -10.66
C ARG A 438 -10.64 21.95 -10.67
N LEU A 439 -10.65 22.57 -9.49
CA LEU A 439 -10.75 24.03 -9.35
C LEU A 439 -9.54 24.75 -9.97
N ASP A 440 -8.32 24.26 -9.71
CA ASP A 440 -7.07 24.81 -10.26
C ASP A 440 -7.10 24.76 -11.79
N SER A 441 -7.66 23.69 -12.36
CA SER A 441 -7.79 23.50 -13.82
C SER A 441 -8.78 24.49 -14.45
N THR A 442 -9.74 25.00 -13.70
CA THR A 442 -10.66 26.04 -14.17
C THR A 442 -10.08 27.44 -14.08
N ALA A 443 -9.17 27.70 -13.13
CA ALA A 443 -8.54 28.99 -12.90
C ALA A 443 -7.35 29.27 -13.84
N SER A 444 -6.74 28.24 -14.44
CA SER A 444 -5.55 28.32 -15.30
C SER A 444 -5.85 28.67 -16.77
N SER A 445 -6.90 29.44 -17.04
CA SER A 445 -7.40 29.78 -18.41
C SER A 445 -7.01 31.19 -18.83
#